data_7188443d0dafca81542ca544d4fd7bcc
#
_entry.id   7188443d0dafca81542ca544d4fd7bcc
#
_cell.length_a   1.000
_cell.length_b   1.000
_cell.length_c   1.000
_cell.angle_alpha   90.00
_cell.angle_beta   90.00
_cell.angle_gamma   90.00
#
_symmetry.space_group_name_H-M   'P 1'
#
loop_
_entity.id
_entity.type
_entity.pdbx_description
1 polymer ?
#
loop_
_entity_poly.entity_id
_entity_poly.type
_entity_poly.pdbx_seq_one_letter_code
_entity_poly.pdbx_strand_id
1 'polypeptide(L)'
;QPEYLPDLDPLVDLWCLTFRAMPGDVPDGIAALCTQFWTQDIQYPTRASLLDTVRRRFPASFLPLVRLAHALSGTAPDAPSPDTVAAMMNALAHVSSVALILPQRTAGLGLWETLDEAGAPSVTYRLQADMPVAHTQMHVPAGTHGVLISPSGQAPAIVLWQLATPISAWHILHDAFVSSVVPSSSATDPASLESDSPTLLSPDWENDSGSVGVIVAELFADVLQTEEALGEALLAHLGEQEALVPASVALVQAGLASQPLDTRRVYAGYRLLMALLPLRPNDIWQHVRSTNVLIGSPGHVPLLDASVPRSALLTHERRTGVFTGTFCLLDLLYALLEHIQSTQFVDPPSLVQVQASVLARAIGWAGYHIWPDHQQWHYADNPSGWMHLSFKCLRLFSAVLSDPCFLAPLTAKDPPAAVLA
;
A
#
# COMPACT_ATOMS: atom_id res chain seq x y z
N GLN A 1 7.41 17.90 -27.03
CA GLN A 1 6.78 18.66 -25.92
C GLN A 1 5.79 17.71 -25.23
N PRO A 2 6.22 16.91 -24.24
CA PRO A 2 5.35 15.96 -23.58
C PRO A 2 4.31 16.61 -22.63
N GLU A 3 4.44 17.90 -22.35
CA GLU A 3 3.52 18.66 -21.50
C GLU A 3 2.10 18.76 -22.07
N TYR A 4 1.94 18.54 -23.36
CA TYR A 4 0.66 18.62 -24.06
C TYR A 4 0.05 17.26 -24.42
N LEU A 5 0.59 16.14 -23.93
CA LEU A 5 -0.09 14.87 -24.06
C LEU A 5 -1.35 14.91 -23.19
N PRO A 6 -2.55 14.91 -23.78
CA PRO A 6 -3.80 15.09 -23.05
C PRO A 6 -4.04 13.95 -22.05
N ASP A 7 -3.48 12.78 -22.32
CA ASP A 7 -3.64 11.58 -21.51
C ASP A 7 -2.31 10.84 -21.38
N LEU A 8 -1.78 10.78 -20.15
CA LEU A 8 -0.56 10.03 -19.83
C LEU A 8 -0.84 8.57 -19.49
N ASP A 9 -2.07 8.21 -19.16
CA ASP A 9 -2.41 6.90 -18.65
C ASP A 9 -2.09 5.78 -19.64
N PRO A 10 -2.42 5.87 -20.96
CA PRO A 10 -2.07 4.83 -21.91
C PRO A 10 -0.55 4.63 -22.06
N LEU A 11 0.23 5.71 -21.91
CA LEU A 11 1.68 5.63 -21.98
C LEU A 11 2.24 4.96 -20.72
N VAL A 12 1.74 5.33 -19.54
CA VAL A 12 2.10 4.70 -18.28
C VAL A 12 1.67 3.23 -18.27
N ASP A 13 0.49 2.90 -18.80
CA ASP A 13 0.01 1.53 -18.95
C ASP A 13 0.94 0.69 -19.82
N LEU A 14 1.39 1.24 -20.94
CA LEU A 14 2.35 0.56 -21.81
C LEU A 14 3.66 0.27 -21.08
N TRP A 15 4.17 1.22 -20.30
CA TRP A 15 5.35 1.01 -19.47
C TRP A 15 5.13 -0.02 -18.38
N CYS A 16 4.00 0.04 -17.67
CA CYS A 16 3.64 -0.95 -16.65
C CYS A 16 3.57 -2.37 -17.25
N LEU A 17 2.94 -2.52 -18.42
CA LEU A 17 2.88 -3.81 -19.10
C LEU A 17 4.26 -4.31 -19.54
N THR A 18 5.15 -3.41 -19.94
CA THR A 18 6.50 -3.76 -20.40
C THR A 18 7.40 -4.22 -19.26
N PHE A 19 7.34 -3.54 -18.12
CA PHE A 19 8.26 -3.77 -17.01
C PHE A 19 7.71 -4.70 -15.92
N ARG A 20 6.41 -4.95 -15.91
CA ARG A 20 5.73 -5.95 -15.07
C ARG A 20 5.42 -7.24 -15.83
N ALA A 21 6.24 -7.60 -16.81
CA ALA A 21 6.06 -8.83 -17.56
C ALA A 21 5.73 -10.02 -16.66
N MET A 22 4.83 -10.88 -17.16
CA MET A 22 4.21 -12.01 -16.47
C MET A 22 5.14 -12.77 -15.52
N PRO A 23 4.65 -13.26 -14.37
CA PRO A 23 5.44 -14.10 -13.48
C PRO A 23 5.89 -15.36 -14.24
N GLY A 24 7.19 -15.60 -14.29
CA GLY A 24 7.80 -16.78 -14.86
C GLY A 24 8.88 -16.55 -15.94
N ASP A 25 8.84 -15.46 -16.68
CA ASP A 25 9.77 -15.17 -17.79
C ASP A 25 10.31 -13.74 -17.73
N VAL A 26 10.76 -13.28 -16.55
CA VAL A 26 11.43 -11.99 -16.48
C VAL A 26 12.87 -12.18 -16.96
N PRO A 27 13.23 -11.68 -18.16
CA PRO A 27 14.61 -11.74 -18.61
C PRO A 27 15.50 -10.96 -17.61
N ASP A 28 16.67 -11.51 -17.29
CA ASP A 28 17.66 -10.87 -16.37
C ASP A 28 17.98 -9.41 -16.71
N GLY A 29 17.65 -8.98 -17.91
CA GLY A 29 17.81 -7.60 -18.38
C GLY A 29 16.80 -6.58 -17.84
N ILE A 30 15.63 -6.98 -17.35
CA ILE A 30 14.58 -6.01 -16.93
C ILE A 30 14.99 -5.26 -15.67
N ALA A 31 15.57 -5.93 -14.68
CA ALA A 31 16.07 -5.28 -13.46
C ALA A 31 17.14 -4.23 -13.80
N ALA A 32 18.06 -4.56 -14.70
CA ALA A 32 19.08 -3.62 -15.17
C ALA A 32 18.47 -2.41 -15.90
N LEU A 33 17.40 -2.62 -16.69
CA LEU A 33 16.69 -1.53 -17.36
C LEU A 33 15.95 -0.63 -16.35
N CYS A 34 15.36 -1.20 -15.30
CA CYS A 34 14.74 -0.43 -14.22
C CYS A 34 15.79 0.42 -13.49
N THR A 35 16.95 -0.16 -13.15
CA THR A 35 18.05 0.58 -12.52
C THR A 35 18.51 1.74 -13.40
N GLN A 36 18.73 1.49 -14.69
CA GLN A 36 19.10 2.54 -15.64
C GLN A 36 18.04 3.64 -15.77
N PHE A 37 16.76 3.31 -15.64
CA PHE A 37 15.69 4.29 -15.66
C PHE A 37 15.83 5.30 -14.52
N TRP A 38 16.10 4.82 -13.30
CA TRP A 38 16.20 5.69 -12.12
C TRP A 38 17.52 6.43 -12.00
N THR A 39 18.62 5.89 -12.52
CA THR A 39 19.95 6.51 -12.44
C THR A 39 20.16 7.68 -13.40
N GLN A 40 19.13 8.07 -14.16
CA GLN A 40 19.13 9.25 -15.06
C GLN A 40 20.33 9.26 -16.00
N ASP A 41 20.60 8.17 -16.69
CA ASP A 41 21.63 8.16 -17.70
C ASP A 41 21.28 9.18 -18.79
N ILE A 42 22.13 10.23 -18.91
CA ILE A 42 22.00 11.37 -19.83
C ILE A 42 21.85 10.92 -21.30
N GLN A 43 22.26 9.69 -21.60
CA GLN A 43 22.17 9.11 -22.95
C GLN A 43 20.72 8.88 -23.43
N TYR A 44 19.71 8.89 -22.54
CA TYR A 44 18.32 8.61 -22.90
C TYR A 44 17.35 9.71 -22.44
N PRO A 45 17.35 10.87 -23.13
CA PRO A 45 16.55 12.04 -22.74
C PRO A 45 15.04 11.77 -22.71
N THR A 46 14.55 10.78 -23.47
CA THR A 46 13.12 10.41 -23.47
C THR A 46 12.63 9.79 -22.17
N ARG A 47 13.49 9.04 -21.47
CA ARG A 47 13.17 8.47 -20.14
C ARG A 47 13.06 9.55 -19.08
N ALA A 48 14.08 10.42 -19.05
CA ALA A 48 14.08 11.57 -18.14
C ALA A 48 12.85 12.45 -18.38
N SER A 49 12.47 12.66 -19.64
CA SER A 49 11.29 13.44 -20.02
C SER A 49 9.98 12.82 -19.50
N LEU A 50 9.82 11.49 -19.60
CA LEU A 50 8.62 10.82 -19.08
C LEU A 50 8.52 10.96 -17.56
N LEU A 51 9.57 10.60 -16.83
CA LEU A 51 9.60 10.69 -15.38
C LEU A 51 9.39 12.14 -14.90
N ASP A 52 10.04 13.10 -15.55
CA ASP A 52 9.89 14.52 -15.25
C ASP A 52 8.44 15.00 -15.51
N THR A 53 7.83 14.58 -16.62
CA THR A 53 6.44 14.91 -16.94
C THR A 53 5.47 14.36 -15.90
N VAL A 54 5.66 13.10 -15.49
CA VAL A 54 4.82 12.46 -14.47
C VAL A 54 5.01 13.14 -13.11
N ARG A 55 6.26 13.45 -12.73
CA ARG A 55 6.58 14.18 -11.49
C ARG A 55 5.98 15.57 -11.47
N ARG A 56 6.06 16.32 -12.57
CA ARG A 56 5.49 17.67 -12.68
C ARG A 56 3.97 17.70 -12.55
N ARG A 57 3.29 16.58 -12.74
CA ARG A 57 1.83 16.46 -12.56
C ARG A 57 1.44 15.94 -11.17
N PHE A 58 2.41 15.46 -10.40
CA PHE A 58 2.17 14.93 -9.06
C PHE A 58 2.08 16.06 -8.02
N PRO A 59 1.15 16.00 -7.05
CA PRO A 59 0.13 14.98 -6.82
C PRO A 59 -1.23 15.25 -7.51
N ALA A 60 -1.41 16.29 -8.32
CA ALA A 60 -2.67 16.55 -9.02
C ALA A 60 -3.09 15.37 -9.93
N SER A 61 -2.11 14.68 -10.54
CA SER A 61 -2.28 13.40 -11.21
C SER A 61 -1.44 12.37 -10.44
N PHE A 62 -2.09 11.66 -9.53
CA PHE A 62 -1.42 10.85 -8.51
C PHE A 62 -1.01 9.47 -9.03
N LEU A 63 -1.96 8.74 -9.62
CA LEU A 63 -1.79 7.34 -10.05
C LEU A 63 -0.65 7.13 -11.04
N PRO A 64 -0.42 7.97 -12.05
CA PRO A 64 0.65 7.76 -13.03
C PRO A 64 2.05 7.63 -12.39
N LEU A 65 2.37 8.47 -11.39
CA LEU A 65 3.66 8.38 -10.71
C LEU A 65 3.78 7.10 -9.89
N VAL A 66 2.75 6.75 -9.12
CA VAL A 66 2.77 5.57 -8.26
C VAL A 66 2.84 4.28 -9.09
N ARG A 67 2.03 4.20 -10.16
CA ARG A 67 2.03 3.05 -11.08
C ARG A 67 3.38 2.88 -11.79
N LEU A 68 3.96 3.99 -12.25
CA LEU A 68 5.28 3.98 -12.86
C LEU A 68 6.37 3.56 -11.86
N ALA A 69 6.36 4.13 -10.66
CA ALA A 69 7.30 3.76 -9.59
C ALA A 69 7.19 2.28 -9.23
N HIS A 70 5.97 1.78 -9.04
CA HIS A 70 5.72 0.37 -8.75
C HIS A 70 6.16 -0.56 -9.91
N ALA A 71 5.92 -0.19 -11.17
CA ALA A 71 6.35 -0.99 -12.31
C ALA A 71 7.87 -1.01 -12.48
N LEU A 72 8.53 0.09 -12.12
CA LEU A 72 9.97 0.28 -12.26
C LEU A 72 10.76 0.02 -10.97
N SER A 73 10.12 -0.51 -9.93
CA SER A 73 10.83 -0.93 -8.70
C SER A 73 11.80 -2.08 -8.93
N GLY A 74 11.71 -2.75 -10.08
CA GLY A 74 12.55 -3.90 -10.40
C GLY A 74 12.20 -5.14 -9.58
N THR A 75 11.05 -5.12 -8.91
CA THR A 75 10.52 -6.24 -8.14
C THR A 75 9.95 -7.29 -9.09
N ALA A 76 10.84 -8.06 -9.71
CA ALA A 76 10.44 -9.40 -10.16
C ALA A 76 9.99 -10.19 -8.92
N PRO A 77 8.97 -11.06 -9.04
CA PRO A 77 8.45 -11.79 -7.89
C PRO A 77 9.53 -12.55 -7.09
N ASP A 78 10.68 -12.82 -7.67
CA ASP A 78 11.70 -13.66 -7.07
C ASP A 78 12.96 -12.93 -6.59
N ALA A 79 13.22 -11.69 -7.01
CA ALA A 79 14.40 -10.94 -6.53
C ALA A 79 14.30 -9.43 -6.89
N PRO A 80 13.82 -8.57 -5.97
CA PRO A 80 13.95 -7.13 -6.16
C PRO A 80 15.43 -6.72 -6.19
N SER A 81 15.80 -5.78 -7.09
CA SER A 81 17.14 -5.24 -7.14
C SER A 81 17.30 -4.12 -6.10
N PRO A 82 18.17 -4.28 -5.07
CA PRO A 82 18.37 -3.23 -4.06
C PRO A 82 18.82 -1.90 -4.68
N ASP A 83 19.67 -1.94 -5.68
CA ASP A 83 20.16 -0.74 -6.36
C ASP A 83 19.03 0.02 -7.07
N THR A 84 18.11 -0.70 -7.69
CA THR A 84 16.94 -0.11 -8.35
C THR A 84 16.03 0.58 -7.34
N VAL A 85 15.73 -0.11 -6.23
CA VAL A 85 14.87 0.43 -5.18
C VAL A 85 15.54 1.63 -4.49
N ALA A 86 16.85 1.56 -4.20
CA ALA A 86 17.59 2.68 -3.63
C ALA A 86 17.58 3.91 -4.56
N ALA A 87 17.79 3.70 -5.86
CA ALA A 87 17.73 4.78 -6.84
C ALA A 87 16.31 5.39 -6.94
N MET A 88 15.27 4.57 -6.92
CA MET A 88 13.87 5.01 -6.87
C MET A 88 13.59 5.80 -5.59
N MET A 89 14.00 5.29 -4.43
CA MET A 89 13.81 5.98 -3.14
C MET A 89 14.44 7.38 -3.17
N ASN A 90 15.67 7.49 -3.61
CA ASN A 90 16.35 8.78 -3.74
C ASN A 90 15.65 9.71 -4.72
N ALA A 91 15.17 9.17 -5.84
CA ALA A 91 14.48 9.94 -6.85
C ALA A 91 13.15 10.52 -6.36
N LEU A 92 12.43 9.84 -5.46
CA LEU A 92 11.16 10.27 -4.87
C LEU A 92 11.34 11.05 -3.55
N ALA A 93 12.52 10.98 -2.92
CA ALA A 93 12.80 11.70 -1.68
C ALA A 93 12.92 13.23 -1.87
N HIS A 94 13.20 13.70 -3.09
CA HIS A 94 13.50 15.11 -3.36
C HIS A 94 12.67 15.64 -4.53
N VAL A 95 11.45 16.11 -4.22
CA VAL A 95 10.54 16.74 -5.19
C VAL A 95 10.59 18.25 -4.98
N SER A 96 11.08 18.98 -5.98
CA SER A 96 11.24 20.44 -5.96
C SER A 96 9.99 21.20 -6.41
N SER A 97 8.98 20.50 -6.89
CA SER A 97 7.74 21.13 -7.36
C SER A 97 6.55 20.22 -7.16
N VAL A 98 5.37 20.79 -6.92
CA VAL A 98 4.10 20.07 -6.75
C VAL A 98 3.03 20.66 -7.65
N ALA A 99 2.26 19.81 -8.31
CA ALA A 99 1.12 20.22 -9.08
C ALA A 99 -0.14 20.18 -8.21
N LEU A 100 -0.88 21.28 -8.17
CA LEU A 100 -2.15 21.35 -7.49
C LEU A 100 -3.25 21.81 -8.43
N ILE A 101 -4.44 21.29 -8.21
CA ILE A 101 -5.64 21.70 -8.92
C ILE A 101 -6.15 23.00 -8.29
N LEU A 102 -6.36 24.04 -9.10
CA LEU A 102 -6.98 25.26 -8.61
C LEU A 102 -8.49 25.09 -8.55
N PRO A 103 -9.11 25.26 -7.38
CA PRO A 103 -10.56 25.16 -7.25
C PRO A 103 -11.23 26.36 -7.94
N GLN A 104 -12.18 26.08 -8.84
CA GLN A 104 -12.87 27.10 -9.61
C GLN A 104 -13.68 28.09 -8.76
N ARG A 105 -14.19 27.64 -7.61
CA ARG A 105 -15.05 28.44 -6.71
C ARG A 105 -14.27 29.41 -5.82
N THR A 106 -12.97 29.24 -5.68
CA THR A 106 -12.12 30.04 -4.77
C THR A 106 -11.41 31.20 -5.46
N ALA A 107 -11.65 31.43 -6.75
CA ALA A 107 -11.11 32.59 -7.46
C ALA A 107 -11.44 33.95 -6.78
N GLY A 108 -12.48 34.00 -5.93
CA GLY A 108 -12.86 35.18 -5.13
C GLY A 108 -12.24 35.24 -3.72
N LEU A 109 -11.56 34.20 -3.25
CA LEU A 109 -11.00 34.15 -1.89
C LEU A 109 -9.60 34.72 -1.76
N GLY A 110 -8.98 35.22 -2.85
CA GLY A 110 -7.66 35.84 -2.81
C GLY A 110 -6.53 34.89 -2.41
N LEU A 111 -6.69 33.59 -2.57
CA LEU A 111 -5.66 32.60 -2.24
C LEU A 111 -4.44 32.67 -3.14
N TRP A 112 -4.59 33.18 -4.36
CA TRP A 112 -3.52 33.39 -5.33
C TRP A 112 -3.80 34.65 -6.16
N GLU A 113 -2.73 35.20 -6.69
CA GLU A 113 -2.78 36.28 -7.68
C GLU A 113 -2.16 35.79 -9.00
N THR A 114 -2.67 36.30 -10.11
CA THR A 114 -2.10 36.07 -11.43
C THR A 114 -1.06 37.14 -11.69
N LEU A 115 0.14 36.73 -12.05
CA LEU A 115 1.22 37.62 -12.43
C LEU A 115 1.22 37.71 -13.96
N ASP A 116 0.66 38.82 -14.50
CA ASP A 116 0.67 39.07 -15.93
C ASP A 116 2.05 39.65 -16.32
N GLU A 117 2.97 38.77 -16.70
CA GLU A 117 4.21 39.20 -17.38
C GLU A 117 3.94 39.37 -18.86
N ALA A 118 3.98 40.60 -19.31
CA ALA A 118 3.75 40.90 -20.73
C ALA A 118 4.77 40.18 -21.64
N GLY A 119 4.28 39.19 -22.38
CA GLY A 119 5.10 38.38 -23.31
C GLY A 119 5.52 36.99 -22.74
N ALA A 120 5.10 36.60 -21.54
CA ALA A 120 5.36 35.28 -21.04
C ALA A 120 4.54 34.22 -21.78
N PRO A 121 5.14 33.05 -22.14
CA PRO A 121 4.44 32.01 -22.88
C PRO A 121 3.42 31.23 -22.03
N SER A 122 3.40 31.44 -20.71
CA SER A 122 2.53 30.75 -19.75
C SER A 122 2.05 31.70 -18.64
N VAL A 123 0.84 31.46 -18.15
CA VAL A 123 0.29 32.22 -17.03
C VAL A 123 1.02 31.83 -15.76
N THR A 124 1.53 32.81 -15.03
CA THR A 124 2.21 32.62 -13.75
C THR A 124 1.29 33.04 -12.62
N TYR A 125 1.42 32.33 -11.49
CA TYR A 125 0.64 32.56 -10.28
C TYR A 125 1.56 32.76 -9.08
N ARG A 126 1.07 33.46 -8.05
CA ARG A 126 1.72 33.55 -6.76
C ARG A 126 0.71 33.26 -5.66
N LEU A 127 1.06 32.39 -4.72
CA LEU A 127 0.22 32.12 -3.56
C LEU A 127 0.21 33.31 -2.60
N GLN A 128 -0.98 33.70 -2.15
CA GLN A 128 -1.19 34.72 -1.14
C GLN A 128 -1.38 34.14 0.26
N ALA A 129 -1.80 32.87 0.33
CA ALA A 129 -1.94 32.11 1.57
C ALA A 129 -1.40 30.69 1.40
N ASP A 130 -1.13 30.01 2.51
CA ASP A 130 -0.69 28.61 2.48
C ASP A 130 -1.79 27.73 1.86
N MET A 131 -1.40 26.88 0.92
CA MET A 131 -2.33 26.00 0.22
C MET A 131 -2.09 24.55 0.66
N PRO A 132 -3.10 23.85 1.19
CA PRO A 132 -2.95 22.45 1.58
C PRO A 132 -2.75 21.56 0.37
N VAL A 133 -1.90 20.56 0.50
CA VAL A 133 -1.76 19.45 -0.46
C VAL A 133 -2.82 18.41 -0.10
N ALA A 134 -3.69 18.08 -1.06
CA ALA A 134 -4.81 17.17 -0.82
C ALA A 134 -4.37 15.85 -0.18
N HIS A 135 -5.17 15.37 0.77
CA HIS A 135 -4.94 14.11 1.51
C HIS A 135 -3.64 14.06 2.34
N THR A 136 -2.98 15.19 2.55
CA THR A 136 -1.76 15.26 3.34
C THR A 136 -1.86 16.35 4.40
N GLN A 137 -0.95 16.34 5.36
CA GLN A 137 -0.78 17.43 6.32
C GLN A 137 0.14 18.53 5.78
N MET A 138 0.59 18.40 4.55
CA MET A 138 1.54 19.33 3.93
C MET A 138 0.83 20.55 3.35
N HIS A 139 1.55 21.68 3.35
CA HIS A 139 1.08 22.94 2.77
C HIS A 139 2.16 23.52 1.86
N VAL A 140 1.73 24.07 0.74
CA VAL A 140 2.57 24.92 -0.10
C VAL A 140 2.53 26.33 0.50
N PRO A 141 3.67 26.91 0.91
CA PRO A 141 3.67 28.17 1.64
C PRO A 141 3.27 29.36 0.76
N ALA A 142 2.68 30.38 1.39
CA ALA A 142 2.39 31.66 0.78
C ALA A 142 3.67 32.26 0.14
N GLY A 143 3.51 33.00 -0.92
CA GLY A 143 4.62 33.59 -1.70
C GLY A 143 5.22 32.63 -2.73
N THR A 144 4.85 31.34 -2.74
CA THR A 144 5.33 30.38 -3.73
C THR A 144 4.83 30.75 -5.14
N HIS A 145 5.73 30.67 -6.13
CA HIS A 145 5.40 30.89 -7.52
C HIS A 145 4.99 29.61 -8.22
N GLY A 146 4.00 29.70 -9.10
CA GLY A 146 3.48 28.59 -9.87
C GLY A 146 3.27 28.94 -11.34
N VAL A 147 3.29 27.91 -12.18
CA VAL A 147 3.08 28.02 -13.62
C VAL A 147 1.92 27.13 -14.02
N LEU A 148 1.00 27.64 -14.84
CA LEU A 148 -0.10 26.85 -15.40
C LEU A 148 0.46 25.77 -16.33
N ILE A 149 0.14 24.50 -16.05
CA ILE A 149 0.56 23.36 -16.89
C ILE A 149 -0.60 22.69 -17.62
N SER A 150 -1.86 22.96 -17.22
CA SER A 150 -3.01 22.53 -18.00
C SER A 150 -3.23 23.45 -19.20
N PRO A 151 -3.84 22.95 -20.32
CA PRO A 151 -4.19 23.80 -21.44
C PRO A 151 -5.11 24.94 -21.01
N SER A 152 -4.86 26.15 -21.53
CA SER A 152 -5.68 27.33 -21.24
C SER A 152 -7.15 27.07 -21.60
N GLY A 153 -8.04 27.29 -20.63
CA GLY A 153 -9.50 27.10 -20.80
C GLY A 153 -10.02 25.68 -20.54
N GLN A 154 -9.15 24.73 -20.21
CA GLN A 154 -9.60 23.42 -19.69
C GLN A 154 -9.75 23.48 -18.15
N ALA A 155 -10.86 22.98 -17.68
CA ALA A 155 -11.10 22.76 -16.27
C ALA A 155 -10.86 21.27 -15.95
N PRO A 156 -10.21 20.94 -14.83
CA PRO A 156 -9.65 21.85 -13.83
C PRO A 156 -8.29 22.45 -14.24
N ALA A 157 -8.02 23.68 -13.78
CA ALA A 157 -6.71 24.30 -13.97
C ALA A 157 -5.67 23.65 -13.04
N ILE A 158 -4.56 23.16 -13.59
CA ILE A 158 -3.46 22.56 -12.82
C ILE A 158 -2.27 23.51 -12.85
N VAL A 159 -1.78 23.88 -11.68
CA VAL A 159 -0.62 24.77 -11.51
C VAL A 159 0.51 24.02 -10.85
N LEU A 160 1.70 24.11 -11.44
CA LEU A 160 2.95 23.57 -10.93
C LEU A 160 3.60 24.62 -10.02
N TRP A 161 3.65 24.37 -8.74
CA TRP A 161 4.25 25.24 -7.72
C TRP A 161 5.71 24.86 -7.50
N GLN A 162 6.61 25.86 -7.59
CA GLN A 162 8.04 25.66 -7.36
C GLN A 162 8.35 25.85 -5.87
N LEU A 163 8.81 24.81 -5.22
CA LEU A 163 9.09 24.82 -3.79
C LEU A 163 10.49 25.35 -3.51
N ALA A 164 10.61 26.22 -2.53
CA ALA A 164 11.90 26.72 -2.06
C ALA A 164 12.74 25.62 -1.39
N THR A 165 12.06 24.69 -0.70
CA THR A 165 12.64 23.49 -0.07
C THR A 165 12.02 22.27 -0.72
N PRO A 166 12.82 21.32 -1.24
CA PRO A 166 12.28 20.08 -1.73
C PRO A 166 11.52 19.32 -0.65
N ILE A 167 10.45 18.66 -1.04
CA ILE A 167 9.66 17.77 -0.19
C ILE A 167 9.80 16.33 -0.64
N SER A 168 9.43 15.41 0.22
CA SER A 168 9.45 14.00 -0.11
C SER A 168 8.09 13.54 -0.66
N ALA A 169 8.11 12.91 -1.84
CA ALA A 169 6.92 12.23 -2.33
C ALA A 169 6.49 11.07 -1.41
N TRP A 170 7.43 10.46 -0.68
CA TRP A 170 7.10 9.37 0.26
C TRP A 170 6.15 9.80 1.37
N HIS A 171 6.28 11.03 1.90
CA HIS A 171 5.31 11.56 2.86
C HIS A 171 3.93 11.76 2.23
N ILE A 172 3.88 12.28 0.98
CA ILE A 172 2.61 12.42 0.26
C ILE A 172 1.97 11.04 0.02
N LEU A 173 2.77 10.05 -0.38
CA LEU A 173 2.30 8.68 -0.59
C LEU A 173 1.79 8.04 0.71
N HIS A 174 2.52 8.22 1.81
CA HIS A 174 2.14 7.72 3.14
C HIS A 174 0.81 8.32 3.59
N ASP A 175 0.69 9.66 3.58
CA ASP A 175 -0.51 10.34 4.03
C ASP A 175 -1.70 10.01 3.15
N ALA A 176 -1.48 9.91 1.83
CA ALA A 176 -2.49 9.47 0.88
C ALA A 176 -2.95 8.03 1.18
N PHE A 177 -2.03 7.11 1.47
CA PHE A 177 -2.36 5.75 1.86
C PHE A 177 -3.20 5.72 3.14
N VAL A 178 -2.74 6.38 4.20
CA VAL A 178 -3.46 6.46 5.47
C VAL A 178 -4.87 7.04 5.27
N SER A 179 -4.98 8.14 4.53
CA SER A 179 -6.28 8.78 4.25
C SER A 179 -7.23 7.90 3.43
N SER A 180 -6.70 7.01 2.57
CA SER A 180 -7.52 6.13 1.73
C SER A 180 -8.20 5.00 2.51
N VAL A 181 -7.63 4.61 3.67
CA VAL A 181 -8.07 3.43 4.42
C VAL A 181 -8.69 3.76 5.77
N VAL A 182 -8.33 4.90 6.36
CA VAL A 182 -8.91 5.37 7.63
C VAL A 182 -10.01 6.37 7.30
N PRO A 183 -11.28 6.02 7.47
CA PRO A 183 -12.36 6.98 7.25
C PRO A 183 -12.19 8.15 8.21
N SER A 184 -12.13 9.37 7.67
CA SER A 184 -12.06 10.57 8.48
C SER A 184 -13.31 10.62 9.36
N SER A 185 -13.13 10.50 10.68
CA SER A 185 -14.22 10.55 11.67
C SER A 185 -15.00 11.87 11.67
N SER A 186 -14.49 12.89 10.97
CA SER A 186 -15.12 14.18 10.77
C SER A 186 -16.28 14.19 9.76
N ALA A 187 -16.48 13.11 8.97
CA ALA A 187 -17.54 13.04 7.97
C ALA A 187 -18.95 12.82 8.57
N THR A 188 -19.07 12.61 9.90
CA THR A 188 -20.35 12.34 10.58
C THR A 188 -21.02 13.58 11.13
N ASP A 189 -20.39 14.74 11.07
CA ASP A 189 -21.00 15.98 11.57
C ASP A 189 -21.58 16.77 10.37
N PRO A 190 -22.91 16.68 10.10
CA PRO A 190 -23.52 17.40 8.99
C PRO A 190 -23.40 18.94 9.13
N ALA A 191 -23.04 19.44 10.31
CA ALA A 191 -22.77 20.85 10.55
C ALA A 191 -21.37 21.28 10.09
N SER A 192 -20.43 20.33 9.84
CA SER A 192 -19.07 20.63 9.36
C SER A 192 -19.00 20.76 7.82
N LEU A 193 -20.09 20.50 7.11
CA LEU A 193 -20.18 20.68 5.65
C LEU A 193 -20.10 22.15 5.19
N GLU A 194 -20.17 23.11 6.13
CA GLU A 194 -19.96 24.53 5.85
C GLU A 194 -18.49 25.01 6.05
N SER A 195 -17.58 24.11 6.42
CA SER A 195 -16.17 24.41 6.34
C SER A 195 -15.75 24.46 4.87
N ASP A 196 -15.81 25.66 4.31
CA ASP A 196 -15.34 26.03 2.95
C ASP A 196 -13.83 25.80 2.72
N SER A 197 -13.22 24.85 3.40
CA SER A 197 -11.88 24.41 3.08
C SER A 197 -11.92 23.74 1.72
N PRO A 198 -11.31 24.32 0.68
CA PRO A 198 -11.30 23.73 -0.66
C PRO A 198 -10.56 22.40 -0.59
N THR A 199 -11.30 21.32 -0.50
CA THR A 199 -10.76 19.97 -0.65
C THR A 199 -10.34 19.86 -2.13
N LEU A 200 -9.06 20.09 -2.38
CA LEU A 200 -8.43 20.00 -3.69
C LEU A 200 -8.19 18.52 -4.01
N LEU A 201 -9.29 17.81 -4.28
CA LEU A 201 -9.24 16.40 -4.61
C LEU A 201 -8.61 16.23 -6.00
N SER A 202 -7.64 15.32 -6.11
CA SER A 202 -7.24 14.81 -7.40
C SER A 202 -8.44 14.08 -8.02
N PRO A 203 -8.77 14.28 -9.32
CA PRO A 203 -9.82 13.52 -10.00
C PRO A 203 -9.62 12.01 -9.89
N ASP A 204 -8.37 11.55 -9.88
CA ASP A 204 -8.02 10.13 -9.70
C ASP A 204 -8.49 9.60 -8.34
N TRP A 205 -8.44 10.47 -7.33
CA TRP A 205 -8.84 10.12 -5.96
C TRP A 205 -10.35 10.02 -5.79
N GLU A 206 -11.09 10.94 -6.37
CA GLU A 206 -12.56 10.94 -6.31
C GLU A 206 -13.15 9.70 -6.99
N ASN A 207 -12.52 9.26 -8.08
CA ASN A 207 -13.02 8.16 -8.87
C ASN A 207 -12.61 6.79 -8.33
N ASP A 208 -11.45 6.65 -7.69
CA ASP A 208 -10.91 5.34 -7.29
C ASP A 208 -9.92 5.39 -6.10
N SER A 209 -10.35 5.98 -4.98
CA SER A 209 -9.54 6.02 -3.75
C SER A 209 -9.09 4.63 -3.28
N GLY A 210 -9.89 3.61 -3.56
CA GLY A 210 -9.59 2.24 -3.21
C GLY A 210 -8.38 1.66 -3.96
N SER A 211 -8.27 1.94 -5.25
CA SER A 211 -7.12 1.55 -6.08
C SER A 211 -5.84 2.25 -5.65
N VAL A 212 -5.93 3.53 -5.30
CA VAL A 212 -4.78 4.31 -4.81
C VAL A 212 -4.16 3.66 -3.59
N GLY A 213 -4.97 3.36 -2.56
CA GLY A 213 -4.49 2.71 -1.35
C GLY A 213 -3.81 1.36 -1.62
N VAL A 214 -4.35 0.57 -2.53
CA VAL A 214 -3.78 -0.73 -2.91
C VAL A 214 -2.42 -0.58 -3.59
N ILE A 215 -2.30 0.27 -4.61
CA ILE A 215 -1.06 0.44 -5.37
C ILE A 215 0.05 1.02 -4.50
N VAL A 216 -0.30 1.97 -3.62
CA VAL A 216 0.66 2.54 -2.66
C VAL A 216 1.12 1.49 -1.66
N ALA A 217 0.21 0.66 -1.13
CA ALA A 217 0.58 -0.44 -0.23
C ALA A 217 1.49 -1.46 -0.91
N GLU A 218 1.20 -1.80 -2.17
CA GLU A 218 2.06 -2.68 -2.99
C GLU A 218 3.46 -2.08 -3.17
N LEU A 219 3.57 -0.77 -3.47
CA LEU A 219 4.84 -0.07 -3.62
C LEU A 219 5.65 -0.04 -2.31
N PHE A 220 5.00 0.27 -1.17
CA PHE A 220 5.66 0.20 0.13
C PHE A 220 6.15 -1.21 0.45
N ALA A 221 5.33 -2.23 0.19
CA ALA A 221 5.71 -3.62 0.40
C ALA A 221 6.93 -4.01 -0.45
N ASP A 222 6.98 -3.57 -1.71
CA ASP A 222 8.12 -3.81 -2.60
C ASP A 222 9.42 -3.25 -2.01
N VAL A 223 9.40 -2.00 -1.53
CA VAL A 223 10.59 -1.37 -0.93
C VAL A 223 11.01 -2.08 0.34
N LEU A 224 10.07 -2.36 1.25
CA LEU A 224 10.34 -2.97 2.55
C LEU A 224 10.81 -4.41 2.46
N GLN A 225 10.40 -5.17 1.43
CA GLN A 225 10.82 -6.56 1.21
C GLN A 225 12.17 -6.70 0.53
N THR A 226 12.68 -5.64 -0.10
CA THR A 226 13.90 -5.71 -0.91
C THR A 226 15.13 -5.94 -0.05
N GLU A 227 15.32 -5.12 0.97
CA GLU A 227 16.44 -5.19 1.91
C GLU A 227 16.07 -4.49 3.21
N GLU A 228 16.40 -5.07 4.35
CA GLU A 228 16.07 -4.53 5.68
C GLU A 228 16.59 -3.09 5.86
N ALA A 229 17.82 -2.82 5.40
CA ALA A 229 18.42 -1.49 5.50
C ALA A 229 17.65 -0.43 4.70
N LEU A 230 17.11 -0.76 3.53
CA LEU A 230 16.27 0.14 2.74
C LEU A 230 14.90 0.35 3.41
N GLY A 231 14.35 -0.71 3.99
CA GLY A 231 13.12 -0.63 4.77
C GLY A 231 13.27 0.30 5.98
N GLU A 232 14.33 0.13 6.77
CA GLU A 232 14.64 1.03 7.89
C GLU A 232 14.87 2.47 7.45
N ALA A 233 15.58 2.68 6.34
CA ALA A 233 15.79 4.02 5.79
C ALA A 233 14.47 4.68 5.37
N LEU A 234 13.55 3.94 4.77
CA LEU A 234 12.22 4.44 4.43
C LEU A 234 11.42 4.81 5.68
N LEU A 235 11.37 3.93 6.68
CA LEU A 235 10.64 4.19 7.94
C LEU A 235 11.25 5.36 8.72
N ALA A 236 12.58 5.46 8.76
CA ALA A 236 13.28 6.61 9.36
C ALA A 236 12.96 7.92 8.61
N HIS A 237 12.82 7.85 7.29
CA HIS A 237 12.45 9.00 6.46
C HIS A 237 11.01 9.45 6.72
N LEU A 238 10.07 8.53 6.94
CA LEU A 238 8.67 8.84 7.30
C LEU A 238 8.55 9.38 8.73
N GLY A 239 9.47 9.03 9.61
CA GLY A 239 9.57 9.58 10.95
C GLY A 239 8.55 9.02 11.96
N GLU A 240 8.29 9.79 13.03
CA GLU A 240 7.45 9.36 14.17
C GLU A 240 5.94 9.25 13.82
N GLN A 241 5.50 9.85 12.73
CA GLN A 241 4.10 9.81 12.29
C GLN A 241 3.79 8.62 11.38
N GLU A 242 4.75 7.70 11.24
CA GLU A 242 4.56 6.49 10.46
C GLU A 242 3.38 5.66 11.00
N ALA A 243 2.42 5.38 10.14
CA ALA A 243 1.18 4.66 10.47
C ALA A 243 0.92 3.49 9.50
N LEU A 244 1.97 2.91 8.91
CA LEU A 244 1.82 1.85 7.91
C LEU A 244 1.18 0.58 8.48
N VAL A 245 1.50 0.20 9.73
CA VAL A 245 0.90 -1.00 10.35
C VAL A 245 -0.61 -0.84 10.54
N PRO A 246 -1.11 0.21 11.25
CA PRO A 246 -2.55 0.40 11.40
C PRO A 246 -3.28 0.60 10.07
N ALA A 247 -2.66 1.31 9.10
CA ALA A 247 -3.25 1.50 7.78
C ALA A 247 -3.34 0.18 6.99
N SER A 248 -2.32 -0.70 7.08
CA SER A 248 -2.35 -2.03 6.46
C SER A 248 -3.47 -2.90 7.03
N VAL A 249 -3.64 -2.86 8.36
CA VAL A 249 -4.73 -3.57 9.05
C VAL A 249 -6.08 -3.04 8.59
N ALA A 250 -6.25 -1.71 8.51
CA ALA A 250 -7.48 -1.08 8.02
C ALA A 250 -7.77 -1.45 6.56
N LEU A 251 -6.73 -1.53 5.70
CA LEU A 251 -6.87 -1.95 4.32
C LEU A 251 -7.41 -3.39 4.21
N VAL A 252 -6.86 -4.33 5.00
CA VAL A 252 -7.36 -5.71 5.07
C VAL A 252 -8.83 -5.72 5.52
N GLN A 253 -9.16 -5.00 6.59
CA GLN A 253 -10.52 -4.95 7.11
C GLN A 253 -11.50 -4.34 6.10
N ALA A 254 -11.12 -3.27 5.42
CA ALA A 254 -11.92 -2.65 4.37
C ALA A 254 -12.15 -3.62 3.20
N GLY A 255 -11.13 -4.37 2.77
CA GLY A 255 -11.25 -5.38 1.73
C GLY A 255 -12.18 -6.53 2.12
N LEU A 256 -12.09 -7.00 3.38
CA LEU A 256 -12.96 -8.05 3.92
C LEU A 256 -14.42 -7.61 4.12
N ALA A 257 -14.64 -6.31 4.36
CA ALA A 257 -15.97 -5.74 4.58
C ALA A 257 -16.66 -5.29 3.28
N SER A 258 -15.92 -5.15 2.17
CA SER A 258 -16.47 -4.67 0.90
C SER A 258 -17.43 -5.67 0.25
N GLN A 259 -18.39 -5.12 -0.48
CA GLN A 259 -19.38 -5.90 -1.24
C GLN A 259 -19.44 -5.37 -2.69
N PRO A 260 -18.92 -6.13 -3.66
CA PRO A 260 -18.27 -7.45 -3.54
C PRO A 260 -16.95 -7.38 -2.79
N LEU A 261 -16.54 -8.53 -2.22
CA LEU A 261 -15.28 -8.67 -1.48
C LEU A 261 -14.10 -8.26 -2.36
N ASP A 262 -13.24 -7.37 -1.85
CA ASP A 262 -12.07 -6.86 -2.56
C ASP A 262 -10.80 -7.64 -2.15
N THR A 263 -10.54 -8.71 -2.87
CA THR A 263 -9.38 -9.58 -2.61
C THR A 263 -8.06 -8.87 -2.84
N ARG A 264 -8.01 -7.85 -3.69
CA ARG A 264 -6.80 -7.09 -3.97
C ARG A 264 -6.38 -6.24 -2.78
N ARG A 265 -7.34 -5.58 -2.10
CA ARG A 265 -7.08 -4.88 -0.82
C ARG A 265 -6.56 -5.83 0.24
N VAL A 266 -7.20 -6.99 0.39
CA VAL A 266 -6.79 -8.01 1.36
C VAL A 266 -5.37 -8.49 1.08
N TYR A 267 -5.06 -8.77 -0.18
CA TYR A 267 -3.72 -9.18 -0.61
C TYR A 267 -2.66 -8.11 -0.30
N ALA A 268 -2.89 -6.87 -0.74
CA ALA A 268 -1.95 -5.76 -0.55
C ALA A 268 -1.70 -5.49 0.94
N GLY A 269 -2.75 -5.50 1.77
CA GLY A 269 -2.62 -5.30 3.20
C GLY A 269 -1.84 -6.40 3.91
N TYR A 270 -2.10 -7.68 3.63
CA TYR A 270 -1.30 -8.78 4.21
C TYR A 270 0.14 -8.76 3.71
N ARG A 271 0.37 -8.46 2.44
CA ARG A 271 1.72 -8.34 1.88
C ARG A 271 2.52 -7.24 2.59
N LEU A 272 1.91 -6.08 2.81
CA LEU A 272 2.55 -4.97 3.51
C LEU A 272 2.83 -5.32 4.99
N LEU A 273 1.91 -6.01 5.68
CA LEU A 273 2.15 -6.51 7.04
C LEU A 273 3.32 -7.50 7.09
N MET A 274 3.45 -8.40 6.13
CA MET A 274 4.61 -9.31 6.05
C MET A 274 5.91 -8.55 5.84
N ALA A 275 5.90 -7.52 4.99
CA ALA A 275 7.07 -6.68 4.73
C ALA A 275 7.51 -5.86 5.95
N LEU A 276 6.55 -5.43 6.77
CA LEU A 276 6.79 -4.68 8.01
C LEU A 276 7.20 -5.55 9.19
N LEU A 277 6.92 -6.86 9.16
CA LEU A 277 7.14 -7.74 10.31
C LEU A 277 8.58 -7.77 10.83
N PRO A 278 9.63 -7.82 10.00
CA PRO A 278 11.01 -7.76 10.47
C PRO A 278 11.35 -6.43 11.16
N LEU A 279 10.74 -5.33 10.70
CA LEU A 279 11.07 -3.96 11.11
C LEU A 279 10.22 -3.45 12.29
N ARG A 280 8.96 -3.89 12.38
CA ARG A 280 7.97 -3.43 13.39
C ARG A 280 7.19 -4.60 14.02
N PRO A 281 7.87 -5.63 14.55
CA PRO A 281 7.18 -6.82 15.07
C PRO A 281 6.23 -6.50 16.22
N ASN A 282 6.60 -5.62 17.15
CA ASN A 282 5.79 -5.29 18.32
C ASN A 282 4.46 -4.61 17.92
N ASP A 283 4.52 -3.69 16.96
CA ASP A 283 3.34 -2.96 16.49
C ASP A 283 2.38 -3.92 15.76
N ILE A 284 2.94 -4.83 14.95
CA ILE A 284 2.14 -5.86 14.29
C ILE A 284 1.48 -6.78 15.30
N TRP A 285 2.21 -7.28 16.31
CA TRP A 285 1.64 -8.12 17.34
C TRP A 285 0.57 -7.41 18.16
N GLN A 286 0.76 -6.13 18.46
CA GLN A 286 -0.25 -5.32 19.14
C GLN A 286 -1.54 -5.24 18.32
N HIS A 287 -1.44 -4.96 17.01
CA HIS A 287 -2.60 -4.87 16.12
C HIS A 287 -3.24 -6.23 15.85
N VAL A 288 -2.46 -7.28 15.66
CA VAL A 288 -2.96 -8.65 15.50
C VAL A 288 -3.76 -9.11 16.72
N ARG A 289 -3.35 -8.70 17.91
CA ARG A 289 -4.06 -9.02 19.17
C ARG A 289 -5.31 -8.19 19.39
N SER A 290 -5.27 -6.90 19.05
CA SER A 290 -6.36 -5.96 19.30
C SER A 290 -7.42 -5.96 18.18
N THR A 291 -7.06 -6.44 17.00
CA THR A 291 -7.93 -6.44 15.83
C THR A 291 -8.25 -7.85 15.34
N ASN A 292 -9.28 -7.97 14.54
CA ASN A 292 -9.74 -9.24 13.99
C ASN A 292 -9.03 -9.65 12.69
N VAL A 293 -7.85 -9.11 12.42
CA VAL A 293 -7.12 -9.32 11.15
C VAL A 293 -6.83 -10.79 10.89
N LEU A 294 -6.48 -11.56 11.92
CA LEU A 294 -6.23 -12.99 11.76
C LEU A 294 -7.41 -13.89 12.16
N ILE A 295 -8.24 -13.52 13.13
CA ILE A 295 -9.09 -14.50 13.84
C ILE A 295 -10.57 -14.10 14.02
N GLY A 296 -11.06 -12.94 13.55
CA GLY A 296 -12.42 -12.49 13.90
C GLY A 296 -12.54 -12.05 15.36
N SER A 297 -13.67 -11.47 15.75
CA SER A 297 -13.88 -10.90 17.09
C SER A 297 -13.53 -11.86 18.21
N PRO A 298 -12.78 -11.42 19.23
CA PRO A 298 -12.35 -12.27 20.34
C PRO A 298 -13.50 -12.74 21.24
N GLY A 299 -14.71 -12.27 21.03
CA GLY A 299 -15.77 -12.41 22.01
C GLY A 299 -16.70 -13.61 21.90
N HIS A 300 -17.05 -14.11 20.73
CA HIS A 300 -18.20 -15.04 20.68
C HIS A 300 -18.33 -15.97 19.47
N VAL A 301 -17.32 -16.18 18.65
CA VAL A 301 -17.56 -17.03 17.48
C VAL A 301 -16.80 -18.34 17.62
N PRO A 302 -17.52 -19.47 17.69
CA PRO A 302 -16.90 -20.79 17.46
C PRO A 302 -16.16 -20.73 16.13
N LEU A 303 -15.00 -21.38 16.03
CA LEU A 303 -14.22 -21.54 14.79
C LEU A 303 -15.04 -22.00 13.57
N LEU A 304 -16.28 -22.37 13.80
CA LEU A 304 -17.25 -22.95 12.87
C LEU A 304 -18.23 -21.95 12.26
N ASP A 305 -18.26 -20.68 12.71
CA ASP A 305 -19.27 -19.75 12.23
C ASP A 305 -18.91 -19.19 10.85
N ALA A 306 -19.77 -19.47 9.87
CA ALA A 306 -19.66 -19.00 8.50
C ALA A 306 -19.75 -17.46 8.36
N SER A 307 -20.16 -16.74 9.42
CA SER A 307 -20.26 -15.27 9.46
C SER A 307 -18.90 -14.60 9.64
N VAL A 308 -17.82 -15.35 9.92
CA VAL A 308 -16.47 -14.77 10.05
C VAL A 308 -15.98 -14.25 8.71
N PRO A 309 -15.50 -13.00 8.62
CA PRO A 309 -15.03 -12.38 7.35
C PRO A 309 -14.07 -13.25 6.52
N ARG A 310 -13.28 -14.11 7.16
CA ARG A 310 -12.35 -15.02 6.48
C ARG A 310 -13.00 -16.21 5.81
N SER A 311 -14.13 -16.67 6.34
CA SER A 311 -14.96 -17.65 5.65
C SER A 311 -15.52 -17.05 4.36
N ALA A 312 -15.81 -15.75 4.36
CA ALA A 312 -16.22 -15.03 3.15
C ALA A 312 -15.09 -14.98 2.12
N LEU A 313 -13.84 -14.66 2.52
CA LEU A 313 -12.68 -14.66 1.65
C LEU A 313 -12.48 -16.03 1.01
N LEU A 314 -12.37 -17.08 1.82
CA LEU A 314 -12.17 -18.44 1.31
C LEU A 314 -13.33 -18.91 0.43
N THR A 315 -14.57 -18.57 0.76
CA THR A 315 -15.74 -18.90 -0.05
C THR A 315 -15.73 -18.18 -1.40
N HIS A 316 -15.31 -16.91 -1.42
CA HIS A 316 -15.15 -16.13 -2.64
C HIS A 316 -14.05 -16.73 -3.53
N GLU A 317 -12.88 -16.99 -2.97
CA GLU A 317 -11.73 -17.52 -3.66
C GLU A 317 -11.95 -18.96 -4.18
N ARG A 318 -12.73 -19.78 -3.47
CA ARG A 318 -13.18 -21.08 -3.95
C ARG A 318 -14.04 -20.99 -5.21
N ARG A 319 -14.87 -19.95 -5.32
CA ARG A 319 -15.72 -19.74 -6.51
C ARG A 319 -14.93 -19.24 -7.71
N THR A 320 -13.90 -18.43 -7.47
CA THR A 320 -13.06 -17.86 -8.54
C THR A 320 -11.90 -18.76 -8.93
N GLY A 321 -11.52 -19.73 -8.07
CA GLY A 321 -10.33 -20.55 -8.21
C GLY A 321 -9.01 -19.81 -7.99
N VAL A 322 -9.03 -18.57 -7.53
CA VAL A 322 -7.85 -17.71 -7.31
C VAL A 322 -7.71 -17.44 -5.82
N PHE A 323 -6.66 -17.97 -5.19
CA PHE A 323 -6.44 -17.97 -3.73
C PHE A 323 -5.42 -16.95 -3.24
N THR A 324 -5.30 -15.79 -3.86
CA THR A 324 -4.25 -14.81 -3.55
C THR A 324 -4.31 -14.29 -2.12
N GLY A 325 -5.48 -13.91 -1.63
CA GLY A 325 -5.65 -13.41 -0.26
C GLY A 325 -5.40 -14.51 0.79
N THR A 326 -5.91 -15.73 0.54
CA THR A 326 -5.68 -16.87 1.44
C THR A 326 -4.20 -17.28 1.44
N PHE A 327 -3.50 -17.24 0.30
CA PHE A 327 -2.07 -17.51 0.24
C PHE A 327 -1.27 -16.52 1.09
N CYS A 328 -1.56 -15.22 0.96
CA CYS A 328 -0.90 -14.20 1.76
C CYS A 328 -1.21 -14.32 3.25
N LEU A 329 -2.44 -14.68 3.62
CA LEU A 329 -2.77 -14.96 5.02
C LEU A 329 -1.93 -16.12 5.58
N LEU A 330 -1.79 -17.22 4.83
CA LEU A 330 -0.98 -18.37 5.26
C LEU A 330 0.51 -18.01 5.35
N ASP A 331 1.02 -17.20 4.41
CA ASP A 331 2.39 -16.72 4.44
C ASP A 331 2.63 -15.78 5.64
N LEU A 332 1.68 -14.90 5.97
CA LEU A 332 1.76 -14.06 7.16
C LEU A 332 1.73 -14.91 8.45
N LEU A 333 0.86 -15.94 8.52
CA LEU A 333 0.83 -16.85 9.65
C LEU A 333 2.16 -17.60 9.82
N TYR A 334 2.76 -18.00 8.71
CA TYR A 334 4.06 -18.66 8.72
C TYR A 334 5.19 -17.69 9.15
N ALA A 335 5.21 -16.47 8.64
CA ALA A 335 6.18 -15.46 9.04
C ALA A 335 6.07 -15.08 10.53
N LEU A 336 4.84 -14.96 11.07
CA LEU A 336 4.60 -14.75 12.50
C LEU A 336 5.08 -15.92 13.33
N LEU A 337 4.93 -17.16 12.84
CA LEU A 337 5.44 -18.36 13.49
C LEU A 337 6.98 -18.37 13.54
N GLU A 338 7.63 -18.09 12.41
CA GLU A 338 9.10 -17.97 12.35
C GLU A 338 9.61 -16.88 13.30
N HIS A 339 8.91 -15.75 13.39
CA HIS A 339 9.26 -14.68 14.33
C HIS A 339 9.21 -15.19 15.78
N ILE A 340 8.14 -15.87 16.21
CA ILE A 340 8.06 -16.43 17.57
C ILE A 340 9.21 -17.40 17.80
N GLN A 341 9.48 -18.30 16.85
CA GLN A 341 10.57 -19.29 16.98
C GLN A 341 11.95 -18.63 17.11
N SER A 342 12.17 -17.50 16.44
CA SER A 342 13.43 -16.76 16.54
C SER A 342 13.56 -15.99 17.86
N THR A 343 12.46 -15.51 18.43
CA THR A 343 12.46 -14.67 19.63
C THR A 343 12.16 -15.42 20.94
N GLN A 344 11.73 -16.68 20.88
CA GLN A 344 11.30 -17.48 22.06
C GLN A 344 12.32 -17.57 23.19
N PHE A 345 13.61 -17.40 22.91
CA PHE A 345 14.67 -17.42 23.91
C PHE A 345 15.05 -16.01 24.41
N VAL A 346 14.55 -14.97 23.78
CA VAL A 346 14.85 -13.56 24.08
C VAL A 346 13.66 -12.90 24.78
N ASP A 347 12.45 -13.20 24.30
CA ASP A 347 11.22 -12.61 24.80
C ASP A 347 10.77 -13.27 26.14
N PRO A 348 10.04 -12.52 26.99
CA PRO A 348 9.44 -13.09 28.19
C PRO A 348 8.51 -14.25 27.85
N PRO A 349 8.57 -15.39 28.60
CA PRO A 349 7.76 -16.56 28.31
C PRO A 349 6.25 -16.30 28.27
N SER A 350 5.76 -15.32 29.06
CA SER A 350 4.36 -14.91 29.05
C SER A 350 3.94 -14.27 27.74
N LEU A 351 4.82 -13.47 27.11
CA LEU A 351 4.57 -12.84 25.82
C LEU A 351 4.54 -13.91 24.72
N VAL A 352 5.55 -14.77 24.68
CA VAL A 352 5.64 -15.89 23.73
C VAL A 352 4.39 -16.78 23.81
N GLN A 353 3.93 -17.10 25.02
CA GLN A 353 2.72 -17.91 25.21
C GLN A 353 1.45 -17.24 24.67
N VAL A 354 1.30 -15.93 24.88
CA VAL A 354 0.16 -15.17 24.32
C VAL A 354 0.21 -15.13 22.81
N GLN A 355 1.36 -14.84 22.22
CA GLN A 355 1.54 -14.84 20.77
C GLN A 355 1.27 -16.22 20.17
N ALA A 356 1.83 -17.27 20.76
CA ALA A 356 1.61 -18.66 20.35
C ALA A 356 0.13 -19.07 20.43
N SER A 357 -0.60 -18.63 21.44
CA SER A 357 -2.03 -18.95 21.59
C SER A 357 -2.89 -18.25 20.54
N VAL A 358 -2.58 -16.97 20.21
CA VAL A 358 -3.25 -16.25 19.14
C VAL A 358 -3.02 -16.94 17.80
N LEU A 359 -1.78 -17.30 17.51
CA LEU A 359 -1.40 -17.95 16.28
C LEU A 359 -1.98 -19.38 16.17
N ALA A 360 -1.97 -20.15 17.24
CA ALA A 360 -2.57 -21.49 17.27
C ALA A 360 -4.04 -21.50 16.88
N ARG A 361 -4.81 -20.48 17.27
CA ARG A 361 -6.22 -20.34 16.86
C ARG A 361 -6.35 -20.08 15.36
N ALA A 362 -5.51 -19.23 14.77
CA ALA A 362 -5.52 -18.95 13.34
C ALA A 362 -5.08 -20.17 12.52
N ILE A 363 -4.10 -20.92 13.01
CA ILE A 363 -3.63 -22.18 12.42
C ILE A 363 -4.71 -23.26 12.54
N GLY A 364 -5.37 -23.36 13.69
CA GLY A 364 -6.51 -24.24 13.87
C GLY A 364 -7.65 -23.96 12.89
N TRP A 365 -7.92 -22.67 12.62
CA TRP A 365 -8.88 -22.27 11.59
C TRP A 365 -8.44 -22.76 10.18
N ALA A 366 -7.17 -22.61 9.83
CA ALA A 366 -6.66 -23.11 8.55
C ALA A 366 -6.78 -24.64 8.45
N GLY A 367 -6.47 -25.35 9.54
CA GLY A 367 -6.62 -26.80 9.62
C GLY A 367 -8.07 -27.27 9.49
N TYR A 368 -9.01 -26.50 10.00
CA TYR A 368 -10.42 -26.86 9.98
C TYR A 368 -11.13 -26.46 8.68
N HIS A 369 -10.84 -25.29 8.11
CA HIS A 369 -11.57 -24.78 6.97
C HIS A 369 -10.87 -24.98 5.62
N ILE A 370 -9.54 -25.03 5.58
CA ILE A 370 -8.79 -25.17 4.33
C ILE A 370 -8.42 -26.63 4.10
N TRP A 371 -7.85 -27.28 5.12
CA TRP A 371 -7.29 -28.62 4.98
C TRP A 371 -8.29 -29.69 4.55
N PRO A 372 -9.55 -29.75 5.03
CA PRO A 372 -10.49 -30.78 4.61
C PRO A 372 -10.77 -30.78 3.10
N ASP A 373 -10.63 -29.63 2.45
CA ASP A 373 -10.91 -29.47 1.04
C ASP A 373 -9.72 -29.84 0.13
N HIS A 374 -8.55 -30.17 0.73
CA HIS A 374 -7.35 -30.50 -0.05
C HIS A 374 -7.57 -31.68 -1.01
N GLN A 375 -8.49 -32.59 -0.71
CA GLN A 375 -8.82 -33.72 -1.56
C GLN A 375 -9.69 -33.33 -2.77
N GLN A 376 -10.31 -32.15 -2.75
CA GLN A 376 -11.20 -31.68 -3.81
C GLN A 376 -10.44 -31.07 -5.00
N TRP A 377 -9.15 -30.80 -4.86
CA TRP A 377 -8.34 -30.21 -5.93
C TRP A 377 -8.32 -31.00 -7.22
N HIS A 378 -8.53 -32.33 -7.17
CA HIS A 378 -8.63 -33.20 -8.34
C HIS A 378 -9.83 -32.89 -9.24
N TYR A 379 -10.86 -32.24 -8.69
CA TYR A 379 -12.11 -31.92 -9.36
C TYR A 379 -12.30 -30.44 -9.60
N ALA A 380 -11.32 -29.62 -9.22
CA ALA A 380 -11.41 -28.18 -9.35
C ALA A 380 -10.97 -27.72 -10.75
N ASP A 381 -11.55 -26.60 -11.22
CA ASP A 381 -11.15 -25.96 -12.46
C ASP A 381 -9.69 -25.45 -12.42
N ASN A 382 -9.14 -25.21 -11.22
CA ASN A 382 -7.75 -24.82 -11.00
C ASN A 382 -7.05 -25.78 -10.01
N PRO A 383 -6.61 -26.97 -10.45
CA PRO A 383 -5.95 -27.93 -9.58
C PRO A 383 -4.60 -27.42 -9.03
N SER A 384 -3.87 -26.58 -9.76
CA SER A 384 -2.60 -26.01 -9.31
C SER A 384 -2.79 -25.08 -8.13
N GLY A 385 -3.84 -24.26 -8.09
CA GLY A 385 -4.17 -23.38 -6.96
C GLY A 385 -4.43 -24.18 -5.68
N TRP A 386 -5.20 -25.26 -5.78
CA TRP A 386 -5.46 -26.16 -4.64
C TRP A 386 -4.22 -26.89 -4.16
N MET A 387 -3.34 -27.32 -5.05
CA MET A 387 -2.05 -27.92 -4.69
C MET A 387 -1.18 -26.93 -3.91
N HIS A 388 -1.07 -25.70 -4.36
CA HIS A 388 -0.33 -24.63 -3.67
C HIS A 388 -0.90 -24.34 -2.28
N LEU A 389 -2.23 -24.27 -2.18
CA LEU A 389 -2.91 -24.08 -0.90
C LEU A 389 -2.59 -25.21 0.09
N SER A 390 -2.69 -26.45 -0.38
CA SER A 390 -2.35 -27.63 0.42
C SER A 390 -0.89 -27.64 0.86
N PHE A 391 0.03 -27.27 -0.03
CA PHE A 391 1.45 -27.17 0.28
C PHE A 391 1.74 -26.11 1.36
N LYS A 392 1.14 -24.91 1.26
CA LYS A 392 1.29 -23.87 2.29
C LYS A 392 0.73 -24.30 3.62
N CYS A 393 -0.42 -24.99 3.66
CA CYS A 393 -0.96 -25.56 4.89
C CYS A 393 -0.03 -26.61 5.50
N LEU A 394 0.50 -27.53 4.69
CA LEU A 394 1.45 -28.55 5.16
C LEU A 394 2.73 -27.92 5.73
N ARG A 395 3.29 -26.91 5.05
CA ARG A 395 4.45 -26.18 5.53
C ARG A 395 4.17 -25.55 6.89
N LEU A 396 3.03 -24.88 7.05
CA LEU A 396 2.61 -24.26 8.30
C LEU A 396 2.44 -25.31 9.40
N PHE A 397 1.73 -26.41 9.15
CA PHE A 397 1.50 -27.48 10.14
C PHE A 397 2.79 -28.18 10.52
N SER A 398 3.68 -28.45 9.57
CA SER A 398 4.99 -29.05 9.84
C SER A 398 5.83 -28.17 10.78
N ALA A 399 5.85 -26.86 10.55
CA ALA A 399 6.57 -25.92 11.41
C ALA A 399 5.99 -25.87 12.83
N VAL A 400 4.67 -25.91 12.97
CA VAL A 400 3.98 -25.94 14.27
C VAL A 400 4.25 -27.24 15.04
N LEU A 401 4.17 -28.38 14.34
CA LEU A 401 4.39 -29.70 14.97
C LEU A 401 5.86 -29.91 15.38
N SER A 402 6.77 -29.16 14.79
CA SER A 402 8.19 -29.20 15.14
C SER A 402 8.51 -28.42 16.43
N ASP A 403 7.58 -27.61 16.94
CA ASP A 403 7.82 -26.75 18.09
C ASP A 403 6.86 -27.06 19.26
N PRO A 404 7.40 -27.51 20.42
CA PRO A 404 6.60 -27.85 21.61
C PRO A 404 5.74 -26.70 22.15
N CYS A 405 6.15 -25.43 21.92
CA CYS A 405 5.44 -24.26 22.40
C CYS A 405 4.03 -24.15 21.82
N PHE A 406 3.79 -24.69 20.63
CA PHE A 406 2.49 -24.67 19.95
C PHE A 406 1.64 -25.90 20.21
N LEU A 407 2.23 -27.02 20.58
CA LEU A 407 1.49 -28.27 20.80
C LEU A 407 0.51 -28.16 21.96
N ALA A 408 0.91 -27.54 23.07
CA ALA A 408 0.07 -27.38 24.24
C ALA A 408 -1.20 -26.51 23.96
N PRO A 409 -1.11 -25.34 23.35
CA PRO A 409 -2.28 -24.54 22.97
C PRO A 409 -3.20 -25.23 21.95
N LEU A 410 -2.66 -25.98 20.99
CA LEU A 410 -3.45 -26.69 19.98
C LEU A 410 -4.22 -27.91 20.56
N THR A 411 -3.66 -28.54 21.55
CA THR A 411 -4.26 -29.73 22.18
C THR A 411 -5.15 -29.43 23.38
N ALA A 412 -5.15 -28.17 23.86
CA ALA A 412 -5.99 -27.74 24.97
C ALA A 412 -7.48 -27.82 24.59
N LYS A 413 -8.27 -28.63 25.32
CA LYS A 413 -9.72 -28.74 25.12
C LYS A 413 -10.45 -27.44 25.47
N ASP A 414 -9.94 -26.70 26.43
CA ASP A 414 -10.42 -25.37 26.83
C ASP A 414 -9.23 -24.40 26.82
N PRO A 415 -9.14 -23.47 25.91
CA PRO A 415 -8.09 -22.46 25.96
C PRO A 415 -8.23 -21.64 27.24
N PRO A 416 -7.13 -21.36 27.97
CA PRO A 416 -7.19 -20.60 29.20
C PRO A 416 -7.90 -19.27 29.01
N ALA A 417 -8.70 -18.83 29.98
CA ALA A 417 -9.53 -17.63 29.92
C ALA A 417 -8.72 -16.35 29.52
N ALA A 418 -7.42 -16.32 29.82
CA ALA A 418 -6.50 -15.26 29.37
C ALA A 418 -6.33 -15.18 27.83
N VAL A 419 -6.75 -16.20 27.09
CA VAL A 419 -6.74 -16.22 25.61
C VAL A 419 -8.01 -15.60 25.04
N LEU A 420 -9.06 -15.45 25.89
CA LEU A 420 -10.37 -14.91 25.53
C LEU A 420 -10.54 -13.44 25.96
N ALA A 421 -9.61 -12.90 26.72
CA ALA A 421 -9.55 -11.48 27.11
C ALA A 421 -8.60 -10.71 26.19
#